data_d11bb18a6816c632dc86adc351459148
#
_entry.id   d11bb18a6816c632dc86adc351459148
#
_cell.length_a   1.000
_cell.length_b   1.000
_cell.length_c   1.000
_cell.angle_alpha   90.00
_cell.angle_beta   90.00
_cell.angle_gamma   90.00
#
_symmetry.space_group_name_H-M   'P 1'
#
loop_
_entity.id
_entity.type
_entity.pdbx_description
1 polymer ?
#
loop_
_entity_poly.entity_id
_entity_poly.type
_entity_poly.pdbx_seq_one_letter_code
_entity_poly.pdbx_strand_id
1 'polypeptide(L)'
;MSTGTGAWAPNVFSADGLTASTVTAAGAALAAEAARFAALGWMPGTAGNLSITLDRDPLRLAVTASGLDKGELTSNDIVLVDGNGDWTGAGAVGAGADDGLTESLGLARRPSAEAGLHARIARVTGAGAGIHVHALTAVRAGHAWPEGVVLQDLEMLKGIGHSAHGERVVIPVVQNHQDMQVLGDDFERVYAGRTDSVGEVPALIVANHGIYAWGADLRQARWHLELTEALLQIALATR
;
A
#
# COMPACT_ATOMS: atom_id res chain seq x y z
N MET A 1 27.22 16.32 -20.35
CA MET A 1 27.05 15.69 -19.04
C MET A 1 25.83 14.79 -19.16
N SER A 2 26.06 13.49 -19.12
CA SER A 2 25.04 12.47 -19.45
C SER A 2 24.09 12.32 -18.27
N THR A 3 22.83 12.65 -18.47
CA THR A 3 21.75 12.36 -17.52
C THR A 3 21.42 10.87 -17.64
N GLY A 4 22.07 10.08 -16.80
CA GLY A 4 21.75 8.66 -16.66
C GLY A 4 20.39 8.52 -15.98
N THR A 5 19.33 8.39 -16.78
CA THR A 5 18.08 7.80 -16.32
C THR A 5 18.37 6.35 -15.98
N GLY A 6 18.63 6.08 -14.71
CA GLY A 6 18.75 4.72 -14.21
C GLY A 6 17.47 3.98 -14.51
N ALA A 7 17.46 3.20 -15.58
CA ALA A 7 16.41 2.24 -15.85
C ALA A 7 16.38 1.26 -14.68
N TRP A 8 15.39 1.41 -13.85
CA TRP A 8 15.11 0.54 -12.72
C TRP A 8 14.73 -0.84 -13.25
N ALA A 9 15.42 -1.89 -12.80
CA ALA A 9 15.15 -3.25 -13.23
C ALA A 9 13.70 -3.64 -12.91
N PRO A 10 12.94 -4.12 -13.91
CA PRO A 10 11.56 -4.52 -13.67
C PRO A 10 11.52 -5.76 -12.79
N ASN A 11 10.52 -5.78 -11.92
CA ASN A 11 10.02 -6.88 -11.11
C ASN A 11 10.71 -8.24 -11.26
N VAL A 12 11.15 -8.80 -10.14
CA VAL A 12 11.68 -10.16 -9.98
C VAL A 12 10.65 -11.25 -10.37
N PHE A 13 9.40 -10.87 -10.63
CA PHE A 13 8.32 -11.76 -11.04
C PHE A 13 8.17 -11.69 -12.57
N SER A 14 8.91 -12.55 -13.27
CA SER A 14 8.86 -12.66 -14.73
C SER A 14 7.56 -13.38 -15.19
N ALA A 15 7.28 -13.23 -16.50
CA ALA A 15 6.08 -13.69 -17.20
C ALA A 15 5.80 -15.22 -17.20
N ASP A 16 6.45 -16.01 -16.37
CA ASP A 16 6.34 -17.47 -16.33
C ASP A 16 5.17 -18.00 -15.48
N GLY A 17 4.14 -17.21 -15.33
CA GLY A 17 2.92 -17.63 -14.63
C GLY A 17 3.02 -17.62 -13.10
N LEU A 18 1.89 -17.55 -12.45
CA LEU A 18 1.76 -17.54 -10.99
C LEU A 18 2.14 -18.92 -10.44
N THR A 19 3.36 -19.06 -9.91
CA THR A 19 3.85 -20.30 -9.31
C THR A 19 3.74 -20.28 -7.79
N ALA A 20 3.71 -21.47 -7.18
CA ALA A 20 3.74 -21.62 -5.73
C ALA A 20 4.96 -20.92 -5.10
N SER A 21 6.12 -20.99 -5.75
CA SER A 21 7.35 -20.33 -5.28
C SER A 21 7.23 -18.81 -5.31
N THR A 22 6.60 -18.24 -6.35
CA THR A 22 6.35 -16.81 -6.47
C THR A 22 5.45 -16.30 -5.33
N VAL A 23 4.38 -17.04 -5.05
CA VAL A 23 3.43 -16.71 -3.98
C VAL A 23 4.12 -16.78 -2.61
N THR A 24 4.89 -17.85 -2.36
CA THR A 24 5.65 -17.99 -1.10
C THR A 24 6.69 -16.88 -0.92
N ALA A 25 7.40 -16.50 -1.99
CA ALA A 25 8.37 -15.41 -1.94
C ALA A 25 7.70 -14.06 -1.65
N ALA A 26 6.55 -13.78 -2.27
CA ALA A 26 5.75 -12.59 -1.99
C ALA A 26 5.29 -12.58 -0.52
N GLY A 27 4.79 -13.71 -0.01
CA GLY A 27 4.39 -13.84 1.39
C GLY A 27 5.53 -13.57 2.36
N ALA A 28 6.71 -14.11 2.11
CA ALA A 28 7.90 -13.86 2.95
C ALA A 28 8.31 -12.38 2.93
N ALA A 29 8.26 -11.72 1.76
CA ALA A 29 8.57 -10.30 1.64
C ALA A 29 7.55 -9.42 2.37
N LEU A 30 6.25 -9.71 2.21
CA LEU A 30 5.17 -9.00 2.90
C LEU A 30 5.26 -9.16 4.43
N ALA A 31 5.54 -10.37 4.92
CA ALA A 31 5.72 -10.65 6.35
C ALA A 31 6.89 -9.85 6.95
N ALA A 32 8.02 -9.80 6.25
CA ALA A 32 9.19 -9.05 6.70
C ALA A 32 8.93 -7.54 6.78
N GLU A 33 8.23 -6.96 5.81
CA GLU A 33 7.87 -5.53 5.84
C GLU A 33 6.80 -5.24 6.88
N ALA A 34 5.80 -6.12 7.06
CA ALA A 34 4.79 -5.97 8.10
C ALA A 34 5.43 -5.95 9.50
N ALA A 35 6.36 -6.87 9.78
CA ALA A 35 7.11 -6.88 11.04
C ALA A 35 7.90 -5.59 11.27
N ARG A 36 8.50 -5.02 10.20
CA ARG A 36 9.18 -3.72 10.27
C ARG A 36 8.24 -2.61 10.72
N PHE A 37 7.06 -2.49 10.11
CA PHE A 37 6.11 -1.43 10.44
C PHE A 37 5.41 -1.65 11.78
N ALA A 38 5.20 -2.90 12.19
CA ALA A 38 4.74 -3.24 13.54
C ALA A 38 5.76 -2.79 14.59
N ALA A 39 7.07 -3.02 14.35
CA ALA A 39 8.14 -2.56 15.24
C ALA A 39 8.23 -1.03 15.34
N LEU A 40 7.83 -0.29 14.31
CA LEU A 40 7.70 1.17 14.34
C LEU A 40 6.41 1.66 15.03
N GLY A 41 5.52 0.74 15.44
CA GLY A 41 4.22 1.08 16.02
C GLY A 41 3.20 1.61 15.00
N TRP A 42 3.45 1.40 13.69
CA TRP A 42 2.55 1.85 12.63
C TRP A 42 1.47 0.82 12.27
N MET A 43 1.62 -0.41 12.74
CA MET A 43 0.67 -1.51 12.58
C MET A 43 0.34 -2.15 13.95
N PRO A 44 -0.35 -1.45 14.83
CA PRO A 44 -0.67 -1.98 16.16
C PRO A 44 -1.67 -3.15 16.07
N GLY A 45 -1.33 -4.28 16.68
CA GLY A 45 -2.17 -5.47 16.68
C GLY A 45 -2.43 -5.99 15.27
N THR A 46 -3.70 -6.06 14.87
CA THR A 46 -4.10 -6.57 13.54
C THR A 46 -4.22 -5.47 12.48
N ALA A 47 -3.95 -4.21 12.81
CA ALA A 47 -4.13 -3.06 11.93
C ALA A 47 -3.15 -3.05 10.75
N GLY A 48 -3.59 -2.42 9.65
CA GLY A 48 -2.79 -2.27 8.44
C GLY A 48 -2.74 -3.53 7.57
N ASN A 49 -2.29 -3.35 6.34
CA ASN A 49 -2.14 -4.42 5.34
C ASN A 49 -1.18 -4.01 4.23
N LEU A 50 -0.62 -5.01 3.56
CA LEU A 50 0.33 -4.83 2.48
C LEU A 50 -0.06 -5.68 1.28
N SER A 51 0.35 -5.25 0.08
CA SER A 51 0.14 -5.99 -1.14
C SER A 51 1.35 -5.98 -2.08
N ILE A 52 1.47 -7.03 -2.87
CA ILE A 52 2.36 -7.13 -4.03
C ILE A 52 1.53 -7.51 -5.25
N THR A 53 1.68 -6.78 -6.35
CA THR A 53 1.10 -7.13 -7.64
C THR A 53 1.90 -8.29 -8.24
N LEU A 54 1.25 -9.43 -8.42
CA LEU A 54 1.87 -10.66 -8.95
C LEU A 54 1.69 -10.79 -10.46
N ASP A 55 0.56 -10.32 -10.98
CA ASP A 55 0.21 -10.35 -12.39
C ASP A 55 -0.61 -9.10 -12.74
N ARG A 56 -0.54 -8.66 -13.99
CA ARG A 56 -1.25 -7.47 -14.46
C ARG A 56 -2.34 -7.76 -15.47
N ASP A 57 -2.30 -8.93 -16.09
CA ASP A 57 -3.29 -9.36 -17.08
C ASP A 57 -3.55 -10.89 -16.98
N PRO A 58 -4.59 -11.28 -16.23
CA PRO A 58 -5.47 -10.47 -15.37
C PRO A 58 -4.74 -9.96 -14.10
N LEU A 59 -5.17 -8.80 -13.60
CA LEU A 59 -4.58 -8.23 -12.37
C LEU A 59 -4.80 -9.17 -11.18
N ARG A 60 -3.70 -9.53 -10.51
CA ARG A 60 -3.68 -10.38 -9.31
C ARG A 60 -2.72 -9.82 -8.28
N LEU A 61 -3.14 -9.78 -7.03
CA LEU A 61 -2.32 -9.33 -5.91
C LEU A 61 -2.21 -10.41 -4.83
N ALA A 62 -1.02 -10.49 -4.22
CA ALA A 62 -0.87 -11.08 -2.89
C ALA A 62 -1.13 -9.98 -1.87
N VAL A 63 -2.01 -10.23 -0.90
CA VAL A 63 -2.37 -9.30 0.18
C VAL A 63 -2.21 -10.01 1.51
N THR A 64 -1.71 -9.32 2.55
CA THR A 64 -1.67 -9.88 3.90
C THR A 64 -3.05 -10.25 4.39
N ALA A 65 -3.17 -11.42 5.01
CA ALA A 65 -4.45 -11.92 5.53
C ALA A 65 -4.98 -11.02 6.66
N SER A 66 -6.31 -10.96 6.75
CA SER A 66 -7.03 -10.18 7.76
C SER A 66 -6.94 -10.82 9.15
N GLY A 67 -7.02 -9.99 10.20
CA GLY A 67 -7.21 -10.43 11.58
C GLY A 67 -5.97 -11.05 12.24
N LEU A 68 -4.79 -10.95 11.61
CA LEU A 68 -3.52 -11.45 12.16
C LEU A 68 -2.63 -10.30 12.65
N ASP A 69 -1.85 -10.56 13.69
CA ASP A 69 -0.82 -9.63 14.16
C ASP A 69 0.25 -9.43 13.08
N LYS A 70 0.46 -8.18 12.71
CA LYS A 70 1.36 -7.83 11.59
C LYS A 70 2.83 -8.01 11.94
N GLY A 71 3.17 -8.10 13.23
CA GLY A 71 4.51 -8.40 13.71
C GLY A 71 4.88 -9.88 13.64
N GLU A 72 3.88 -10.78 13.50
CA GLU A 72 4.04 -12.22 13.61
C GLU A 72 3.69 -12.97 12.30
N LEU A 73 3.47 -12.26 11.21
CA LEU A 73 3.13 -12.88 9.92
C LEU A 73 4.25 -13.80 9.42
N THR A 74 3.83 -14.86 8.75
CA THR A 74 4.69 -15.79 8.01
C THR A 74 4.41 -15.71 6.51
N SER A 75 5.19 -16.40 5.69
CA SER A 75 4.94 -16.49 4.24
C SER A 75 3.59 -17.11 3.88
N ASN A 76 2.93 -17.78 4.82
CA ASN A 76 1.63 -18.43 4.62
C ASN A 76 0.46 -17.52 4.99
N ASP A 77 0.71 -16.33 5.54
CA ASP A 77 -0.32 -15.40 6.02
C ASP A 77 -0.69 -14.36 4.98
N ILE A 78 -0.82 -14.81 3.74
CA ILE A 78 -1.28 -14.02 2.60
C ILE A 78 -2.44 -14.71 1.89
N VAL A 79 -3.22 -13.93 1.16
CA VAL A 79 -4.29 -14.38 0.27
C VAL A 79 -4.09 -13.78 -1.11
N LEU A 80 -4.62 -14.45 -2.14
CA LEU A 80 -4.63 -13.94 -3.51
C LEU A 80 -5.98 -13.29 -3.81
N VAL A 81 -5.94 -12.09 -4.34
CA VAL A 81 -7.12 -11.35 -4.78
C VAL A 81 -6.99 -10.95 -6.24
N ASP A 82 -8.13 -10.75 -6.88
CA ASP A 82 -8.23 -10.25 -8.25
C ASP A 82 -8.15 -8.73 -8.35
N GLY A 83 -8.36 -8.18 -9.53
CA GLY A 83 -8.33 -6.74 -9.80
C GLY A 83 -9.44 -5.91 -9.14
N ASN A 84 -10.42 -6.55 -8.50
CA ASN A 84 -11.45 -5.90 -7.69
C ASN A 84 -11.12 -5.99 -6.19
N GLY A 85 -10.13 -6.79 -5.81
CA GLY A 85 -9.83 -7.12 -4.43
C GLY A 85 -10.62 -8.33 -3.91
N ASP A 86 -11.34 -9.02 -4.80
CA ASP A 86 -12.11 -10.20 -4.43
C ASP A 86 -11.20 -11.43 -4.28
N TRP A 87 -11.49 -12.23 -3.26
CA TRP A 87 -10.73 -13.44 -3.00
C TRP A 87 -10.86 -14.46 -4.15
N THR A 88 -9.74 -14.94 -4.66
CA THR A 88 -9.71 -15.89 -5.78
C THR A 88 -9.85 -17.35 -5.36
N GLY A 89 -10.07 -17.62 -4.06
CA GLY A 89 -10.12 -18.99 -3.52
C GLY A 89 -8.74 -19.64 -3.35
N ALA A 90 -7.67 -18.99 -3.82
CA ALA A 90 -6.30 -19.43 -3.61
C ALA A 90 -5.74 -18.75 -2.37
N GLY A 91 -5.31 -19.54 -1.42
CA GLY A 91 -4.55 -19.07 -0.23
C GLY A 91 -3.07 -19.42 -0.37
N ALA A 92 -2.32 -19.19 0.69
CA ALA A 92 -0.93 -19.61 0.78
C ALA A 92 -0.75 -21.08 0.42
N VAL A 93 0.36 -21.38 -0.24
CA VAL A 93 0.76 -22.75 -0.58
C VAL A 93 0.83 -23.59 0.68
N GLY A 94 -0.05 -24.57 0.78
CA GLY A 94 -0.15 -25.45 1.96
C GLY A 94 -1.51 -25.48 2.64
N ALA A 95 -2.41 -24.50 2.40
CA ALA A 95 -3.81 -24.66 2.73
C ALA A 95 -4.41 -25.61 1.70
N GLY A 96 -4.59 -26.87 2.10
CA GLY A 96 -5.37 -27.82 1.32
C GLY A 96 -6.72 -27.23 0.95
N ALA A 97 -7.30 -27.72 -0.14
CA ALA A 97 -8.63 -27.33 -0.58
C ALA A 97 -9.56 -27.19 0.63
N ASP A 98 -10.36 -26.12 0.60
CA ASP A 98 -11.47 -25.82 1.49
C ASP A 98 -12.06 -27.12 2.11
N ASP A 99 -11.61 -27.48 3.30
CA ASP A 99 -12.09 -28.67 4.02
C ASP A 99 -13.18 -28.31 5.03
N GLY A 100 -13.80 -27.14 4.90
CA GLY A 100 -14.88 -26.69 5.79
C GLY A 100 -14.50 -26.67 7.29
N LEU A 101 -13.50 -27.48 7.67
CA LEU A 101 -12.98 -27.59 9.03
C LEU A 101 -12.15 -26.36 9.38
N THR A 102 -11.31 -25.92 8.45
CA THR A 102 -10.46 -24.73 8.60
C THR A 102 -11.35 -23.49 8.78
N GLU A 103 -12.44 -23.39 8.03
CA GLU A 103 -13.41 -22.31 8.20
C GLU A 103 -14.17 -22.41 9.53
N SER A 104 -14.62 -23.60 9.91
CA SER A 104 -15.36 -23.82 11.16
C SER A 104 -14.52 -23.56 12.40
N LEU A 105 -13.19 -23.71 12.32
CA LEU A 105 -12.24 -23.39 13.38
C LEU A 105 -11.73 -21.94 13.34
N GLY A 106 -12.21 -21.10 12.39
CA GLY A 106 -11.75 -19.72 12.21
C GLY A 106 -10.30 -19.61 11.73
N LEU A 107 -9.74 -20.68 11.15
CA LEU A 107 -8.36 -20.75 10.66
C LEU A 107 -8.22 -20.39 9.18
N ALA A 108 -9.35 -20.23 8.46
CA ALA A 108 -9.35 -19.83 7.05
C ALA A 108 -8.76 -18.42 6.91
N ARG A 109 -7.76 -18.26 6.04
CA ARG A 109 -7.20 -16.96 5.68
C ARG A 109 -8.16 -16.21 4.80
N ARG A 110 -8.50 -14.97 5.15
CA ARG A 110 -9.40 -14.10 4.37
C ARG A 110 -8.65 -12.82 3.98
N PRO A 111 -8.98 -12.20 2.83
CA PRO A 111 -8.42 -10.91 2.48
C PRO A 111 -8.84 -9.84 3.50
N SER A 112 -8.01 -8.80 3.63
CA SER A 112 -8.43 -7.58 4.30
C SER A 112 -9.66 -7.00 3.59
N ALA A 113 -10.56 -6.38 4.34
CA ALA A 113 -11.66 -5.61 3.76
C ALA A 113 -11.16 -4.51 2.80
N GLU A 114 -9.93 -4.07 2.99
CA GLU A 114 -9.29 -3.00 2.21
C GLU A 114 -8.53 -3.50 0.96
N ALA A 115 -8.60 -4.80 0.66
CA ALA A 115 -7.97 -5.39 -0.54
C ALA A 115 -8.47 -4.72 -1.83
N GLY A 116 -9.73 -4.28 -1.86
CA GLY A 116 -10.30 -3.53 -2.98
C GLY A 116 -9.57 -2.23 -3.28
N LEU A 117 -9.16 -1.46 -2.24
CA LEU A 117 -8.40 -0.23 -2.46
C LEU A 117 -6.96 -0.52 -2.94
N HIS A 118 -6.31 -1.57 -2.44
CA HIS A 118 -5.01 -2.02 -2.97
C HIS A 118 -5.10 -2.37 -4.46
N ALA A 119 -6.13 -3.12 -4.86
CA ALA A 119 -6.37 -3.48 -6.26
C ALA A 119 -6.65 -2.23 -7.12
N ARG A 120 -7.44 -1.27 -6.60
CA ARG A 120 -7.73 -0.01 -7.27
C ARG A 120 -6.46 0.83 -7.49
N ILE A 121 -5.62 0.97 -6.46
CA ILE A 121 -4.34 1.67 -6.54
C ILE A 121 -3.43 0.99 -7.59
N ALA A 122 -3.27 -0.34 -7.52
CA ALA A 122 -2.45 -1.07 -8.48
C ALA A 122 -2.92 -0.90 -9.93
N ARG A 123 -4.25 -0.92 -10.17
CA ARG A 123 -4.85 -0.74 -11.49
C ARG A 123 -4.65 0.67 -12.04
N VAL A 124 -4.87 1.69 -11.23
CA VAL A 124 -4.86 3.10 -11.65
C VAL A 124 -3.43 3.62 -11.82
N THR A 125 -2.53 3.26 -10.91
CA THR A 125 -1.16 3.80 -10.87
C THR A 125 -0.13 2.91 -11.53
N GLY A 126 -0.47 1.64 -11.80
CA GLY A 126 0.50 0.64 -12.21
C GLY A 126 1.45 0.20 -11.09
N ALA A 127 1.13 0.45 -9.82
CA ALA A 127 1.97 0.08 -8.70
C ALA A 127 2.25 -1.43 -8.63
N GLY A 128 3.48 -1.78 -8.29
CA GLY A 128 3.91 -3.17 -8.05
C GLY A 128 3.74 -3.60 -6.59
N ALA A 129 3.59 -2.63 -5.68
CA ALA A 129 3.29 -2.89 -4.27
C ALA A 129 2.57 -1.71 -3.64
N GLY A 130 1.73 -2.01 -2.64
CA GLY A 130 1.05 -1.04 -1.80
C GLY A 130 1.18 -1.39 -0.32
N ILE A 131 1.27 -0.37 0.52
CA ILE A 131 1.41 -0.49 1.97
C ILE A 131 0.37 0.43 2.61
N HIS A 132 -0.42 -0.13 3.52
CA HIS A 132 -1.34 0.62 4.35
C HIS A 132 -0.98 0.46 5.83
N VAL A 133 -0.82 1.58 6.51
CA VAL A 133 -0.49 1.63 7.94
C VAL A 133 -1.38 2.63 8.69
N HIS A 134 -1.53 2.41 9.99
CA HIS A 134 -2.25 3.30 10.90
C HIS A 134 -1.29 4.20 11.69
N ALA A 135 -0.31 4.80 11.00
CA ALA A 135 0.66 5.69 11.62
C ALA A 135 -0.02 6.94 12.20
N LEU A 136 0.26 7.23 13.47
CA LEU A 136 -0.38 8.35 14.20
C LEU A 136 -0.14 9.71 13.52
N THR A 137 1.01 9.88 12.90
CA THR A 137 1.36 11.12 12.19
C THR A 137 0.39 11.37 11.03
N ALA A 138 0.13 10.35 10.20
CA ALA A 138 -0.80 10.46 9.08
C ALA A 138 -2.23 10.74 9.55
N VAL A 139 -2.68 10.08 10.62
CA VAL A 139 -4.01 10.32 11.22
C VAL A 139 -4.12 11.78 11.69
N ARG A 140 -3.10 12.29 12.40
CA ARG A 140 -3.07 13.69 12.86
C ARG A 140 -3.03 14.68 11.69
N ALA A 141 -2.27 14.39 10.66
CA ALA A 141 -2.16 15.25 9.47
C ALA A 141 -3.50 15.30 8.71
N GLY A 142 -4.17 14.16 8.50
CA GLY A 142 -5.50 14.11 7.88
C GLY A 142 -6.56 14.87 8.67
N HIS A 143 -6.46 14.85 10.01
CA HIS A 143 -7.34 15.64 10.87
C HIS A 143 -7.02 17.15 10.79
N ALA A 144 -5.75 17.50 10.71
CA ALA A 144 -5.30 18.90 10.66
C ALA A 144 -5.56 19.57 9.30
N TRP A 145 -5.53 18.79 8.22
CA TRP A 145 -5.68 19.27 6.83
C TRP A 145 -6.63 18.35 6.03
N PRO A 146 -7.93 18.43 6.27
CA PRO A 146 -8.90 17.52 5.63
C PRO A 146 -8.99 17.69 4.11
N GLU A 147 -8.52 18.83 3.56
CA GLU A 147 -8.48 19.11 2.11
C GLU A 147 -7.16 18.69 1.45
N GLY A 148 -6.22 18.14 2.22
CA GLY A 148 -4.90 17.73 1.75
C GLY A 148 -3.75 18.47 2.41
N VAL A 149 -2.62 17.79 2.58
CA VAL A 149 -1.41 18.35 3.22
C VAL A 149 -0.53 18.98 2.16
N VAL A 150 -0.40 20.31 2.21
CA VAL A 150 0.48 21.07 1.31
C VAL A 150 1.91 21.03 1.82
N LEU A 151 2.82 20.62 0.97
CA LEU A 151 4.27 20.57 1.21
C LEU A 151 4.99 21.40 0.14
N GLN A 152 6.01 22.12 0.56
CA GLN A 152 6.84 22.93 -0.33
C GLN A 152 8.21 23.15 0.29
N ASP A 153 9.25 23.29 -0.55
CA ASP A 153 10.61 23.66 -0.16
C ASP A 153 11.23 22.74 0.91
N LEU A 154 10.97 21.43 0.79
CA LEU A 154 11.51 20.40 1.66
C LEU A 154 12.40 19.42 0.86
N GLU A 155 13.63 19.22 1.33
CA GLU A 155 14.63 18.37 0.65
C GLU A 155 14.12 16.93 0.40
N MET A 156 13.36 16.37 1.36
CA MET A 156 12.85 15.00 1.24
C MET A 156 11.79 14.80 0.16
N LEU A 157 11.23 15.86 -0.43
CA LEU A 157 10.34 15.77 -1.59
C LEU A 157 10.99 15.04 -2.77
N LYS A 158 12.33 15.14 -2.91
CA LYS A 158 13.09 14.40 -3.92
C LYS A 158 12.87 12.88 -3.85
N GLY A 159 12.72 12.35 -2.65
CA GLY A 159 12.55 10.92 -2.45
C GLY A 159 11.18 10.38 -2.82
N ILE A 160 10.20 11.26 -3.02
CA ILE A 160 8.86 10.92 -3.54
C ILE A 160 8.62 11.47 -4.94
N GLY A 161 9.71 11.81 -5.67
CA GLY A 161 9.67 12.16 -7.08
C GLY A 161 9.50 13.64 -7.41
N HIS A 162 9.62 14.55 -6.41
CA HIS A 162 9.38 15.98 -6.57
C HIS A 162 10.64 16.84 -6.40
N SER A 163 10.58 18.08 -6.88
CA SER A 163 11.64 19.06 -6.64
C SER A 163 11.69 19.48 -5.16
N ALA A 164 12.90 19.66 -4.63
CA ALA A 164 13.08 20.19 -3.27
C ALA A 164 12.68 21.67 -3.16
N HIS A 165 12.66 22.42 -4.27
CA HIS A 165 12.40 23.85 -4.28
C HIS A 165 11.43 24.26 -5.37
N GLY A 166 10.53 25.18 -5.05
CA GLY A 166 9.63 25.83 -5.99
C GLY A 166 8.44 25.00 -6.44
N GLU A 167 8.37 23.72 -6.08
CA GLU A 167 7.24 22.85 -6.40
C GLU A 167 6.27 22.77 -5.21
N ARG A 168 4.98 22.90 -5.51
CA ARG A 168 3.91 22.70 -4.53
C ARG A 168 3.38 21.28 -4.64
N VAL A 169 3.53 20.50 -3.60
CA VAL A 169 3.12 19.10 -3.53
C VAL A 169 1.95 18.99 -2.56
N VAL A 170 0.94 18.20 -2.90
CA VAL A 170 -0.21 17.96 -2.02
C VAL A 170 -0.39 16.46 -1.79
N ILE A 171 -0.25 16.03 -0.54
CA ILE A 171 -0.67 14.68 -0.15
C ILE A 171 -2.18 14.71 0.00
N PRO A 172 -2.95 13.95 -0.81
CA PRO A 172 -4.39 13.96 -0.77
C PRO A 172 -4.93 13.33 0.52
N VAL A 173 -6.04 13.87 1.00
CA VAL A 173 -6.82 13.31 2.10
C VAL A 173 -8.22 12.98 1.57
N VAL A 174 -8.69 11.76 1.82
CA VAL A 174 -10.06 11.32 1.50
C VAL A 174 -10.79 10.92 2.78
N GLN A 175 -12.12 10.96 2.73
CA GLN A 175 -12.94 10.55 3.86
C GLN A 175 -12.84 9.03 4.08
N ASN A 176 -12.95 8.61 5.32
CA ASN A 176 -12.99 7.19 5.66
C ASN A 176 -14.36 6.60 5.34
N HIS A 177 -14.38 5.62 4.44
CA HIS A 177 -15.56 4.85 4.09
C HIS A 177 -15.34 3.37 4.39
N GLN A 178 -16.38 2.69 4.87
CA GLN A 178 -16.35 1.22 5.03
C GLN A 178 -16.63 0.50 3.71
N ASP A 179 -17.27 1.18 2.75
CA ASP A 179 -17.43 0.71 1.38
C ASP A 179 -16.18 1.04 0.57
N MET A 180 -15.45 0.00 0.16
CA MET A 180 -14.21 0.14 -0.60
C MET A 180 -14.43 0.61 -2.04
N GLN A 181 -15.64 0.47 -2.58
CA GLN A 181 -15.95 1.06 -3.89
C GLN A 181 -16.00 2.59 -3.77
N VAL A 182 -16.69 3.11 -2.76
CA VAL A 182 -16.76 4.56 -2.49
C VAL A 182 -15.36 5.12 -2.22
N LEU A 183 -14.57 4.45 -1.38
CA LEU A 183 -13.21 4.87 -1.08
C LEU A 183 -12.30 4.84 -2.31
N GLY A 184 -12.46 3.81 -3.16
CA GLY A 184 -11.76 3.70 -4.43
C GLY A 184 -12.13 4.79 -5.42
N ASP A 185 -13.40 5.16 -5.51
CA ASP A 185 -13.88 6.25 -6.37
C ASP A 185 -13.36 7.61 -5.89
N ASP A 186 -13.31 7.83 -4.57
CA ASP A 186 -12.68 9.01 -3.97
C ASP A 186 -11.18 9.08 -4.29
N PHE A 187 -10.47 7.95 -4.20
CA PHE A 187 -9.07 7.87 -4.60
C PHE A 187 -8.89 8.23 -6.09
N GLU A 188 -9.67 7.63 -7.00
CA GLU A 188 -9.56 7.92 -8.43
C GLU A 188 -9.86 9.40 -8.72
N ARG A 189 -10.86 9.97 -8.08
CA ARG A 189 -11.22 11.38 -8.25
C ARG A 189 -10.09 12.32 -7.84
N VAL A 190 -9.46 12.10 -6.69
CA VAL A 190 -8.36 12.95 -6.25
C VAL A 190 -7.07 12.68 -7.02
N TYR A 191 -6.88 11.48 -7.54
CA TYR A 191 -5.72 11.12 -8.35
C TYR A 191 -5.85 11.66 -9.79
N ALA A 192 -7.01 11.52 -10.43
CA ALA A 192 -7.29 12.03 -11.78
C ALA A 192 -7.50 13.55 -11.83
N GLY A 193 -7.97 14.16 -10.75
CA GLY A 193 -8.21 15.60 -10.64
C GLY A 193 -6.95 16.46 -10.47
N ARG A 194 -5.76 15.83 -10.49
CA ARG A 194 -4.49 16.55 -10.38
C ARG A 194 -4.18 17.29 -11.67
N THR A 195 -3.71 18.50 -11.51
CA THR A 195 -3.20 19.31 -12.63
C THR A 195 -1.68 19.18 -12.68
N ASP A 196 -1.08 19.51 -13.82
CA ASP A 196 0.39 19.50 -14.02
C ASP A 196 1.16 20.34 -12.99
N SER A 197 0.48 21.22 -12.26
CA SER A 197 1.06 22.04 -11.18
C SER A 197 1.02 21.38 -9.80
N VAL A 198 0.35 20.22 -9.67
CA VAL A 198 0.29 19.44 -8.43
C VAL A 198 0.76 18.03 -8.77
N GLY A 199 2.04 17.77 -8.56
CA GLY A 199 2.66 16.50 -8.90
C GLY A 199 2.00 15.29 -8.23
N GLU A 200 2.09 14.14 -8.87
CA GLU A 200 1.58 12.87 -8.34
C GLU A 200 2.39 12.45 -7.11
N VAL A 201 1.74 12.36 -5.97
CA VAL A 201 2.33 11.82 -4.74
C VAL A 201 1.98 10.35 -4.62
N PRO A 202 2.95 9.45 -4.37
CA PRO A 202 2.68 8.03 -4.23
C PRO A 202 2.11 7.67 -2.84
N ALA A 203 1.19 8.50 -2.35
CA ALA A 203 0.56 8.34 -1.04
C ALA A 203 -0.85 8.94 -1.02
N LEU A 204 -1.71 8.39 -0.13
CA LEU A 204 -3.07 8.81 0.15
C LEU A 204 -3.35 8.70 1.64
N ILE A 205 -3.80 9.76 2.28
CA ILE A 205 -4.31 9.72 3.65
C ILE A 205 -5.81 9.43 3.63
N VAL A 206 -6.23 8.45 4.43
CA VAL A 206 -7.65 8.22 4.75
C VAL A 206 -7.91 8.86 6.13
N ALA A 207 -8.81 9.82 6.16
CA ALA A 207 -9.09 10.63 7.35
C ALA A 207 -9.49 9.76 8.56
N ASN A 208 -8.90 10.04 9.73
CA ASN A 208 -9.13 9.30 10.98
C ASN A 208 -8.83 7.79 10.90
N HIS A 209 -8.02 7.36 9.94
CA HIS A 209 -7.73 5.94 9.70
C HIS A 209 -6.22 5.70 9.58
N GLY A 210 -5.60 6.18 8.51
CA GLY A 210 -4.20 5.94 8.26
C GLY A 210 -3.74 6.46 6.90
N ILE A 211 -2.70 5.83 6.36
CA ILE A 211 -2.09 6.22 5.09
C ILE A 211 -1.85 4.99 4.21
N TYR A 212 -2.04 5.15 2.92
CA TYR A 212 -1.57 4.27 1.87
C TYR A 212 -0.35 4.90 1.21
N ALA A 213 0.66 4.08 0.89
CA ALA A 213 1.74 4.45 0.00
C ALA A 213 2.02 3.29 -0.95
N TRP A 214 2.50 3.59 -2.15
CA TRP A 214 2.76 2.60 -3.18
C TRP A 214 4.02 2.90 -3.97
N GLY A 215 4.49 1.92 -4.75
CA GLY A 215 5.68 2.05 -5.58
C GLY A 215 5.75 0.93 -6.62
N ALA A 216 6.76 0.98 -7.47
CA ALA A 216 7.00 -0.04 -8.50
C ALA A 216 7.32 -1.43 -7.88
N ASP A 217 7.83 -1.44 -6.65
CA ASP A 217 8.07 -2.63 -5.85
C ASP A 217 7.89 -2.33 -4.35
N LEU A 218 7.96 -3.36 -3.51
CA LEU A 218 7.76 -3.25 -2.06
C LEU A 218 8.80 -2.33 -1.40
N ARG A 219 10.03 -2.32 -1.88
CA ARG A 219 11.09 -1.45 -1.37
C ARG A 219 10.80 0.02 -1.67
N GLN A 220 10.36 0.34 -2.88
CA GLN A 220 10.00 1.71 -3.23
C GLN A 220 8.74 2.17 -2.50
N ALA A 221 7.72 1.30 -2.36
CA ALA A 221 6.53 1.60 -1.56
C ALA A 221 6.90 1.92 -0.11
N ARG A 222 7.83 1.16 0.49
CA ARG A 222 8.39 1.45 1.82
C ARG A 222 9.05 2.83 1.88
N TRP A 223 9.93 3.14 0.95
CA TRP A 223 10.61 4.44 0.94
C TRP A 223 9.62 5.60 0.79
N HIS A 224 8.61 5.45 -0.08
CA HIS A 224 7.56 6.46 -0.22
C HIS A 224 6.79 6.65 1.08
N LEU A 225 6.46 5.56 1.79
CA LEU A 225 5.78 5.63 3.08
C LEU A 225 6.65 6.32 4.14
N GLU A 226 7.89 5.86 4.34
CA GLU A 226 8.81 6.41 5.35
C GLU A 226 9.09 7.90 5.12
N LEU A 227 9.31 8.30 3.86
CA LEU A 227 9.54 9.70 3.49
C LEU A 227 8.28 10.55 3.66
N THR A 228 7.12 10.03 3.28
CA THR A 228 5.86 10.73 3.46
C THR A 228 5.57 10.95 4.94
N GLU A 229 5.74 9.94 5.79
CA GLU A 229 5.59 10.08 7.24
C GLU A 229 6.54 11.13 7.82
N ALA A 230 7.83 11.16 7.40
CA ALA A 230 8.78 12.16 7.84
C ALA A 230 8.37 13.58 7.38
N LEU A 231 7.89 13.73 6.14
CA LEU A 231 7.37 15.01 5.63
C LEU A 231 6.14 15.48 6.43
N LEU A 232 5.23 14.56 6.78
CA LEU A 232 4.07 14.87 7.62
C LEU A 232 4.47 15.28 9.04
N GLN A 233 5.50 14.66 9.62
CA GLN A 233 6.06 15.07 10.91
C GLN A 233 6.59 16.51 10.87
N ILE A 234 7.32 16.88 9.81
CA ILE A 234 7.80 18.24 9.61
C ILE A 234 6.61 19.22 9.51
N ALA A 235 5.63 18.91 8.65
CA ALA A 235 4.45 19.76 8.48
C ALA A 235 3.69 19.98 9.80
N LEU A 236 3.53 18.95 10.62
CA LEU A 236 2.89 19.06 11.93
C LEU A 236 3.73 19.84 12.96
N ALA A 237 5.05 19.79 12.87
CA ALA A 237 5.94 20.48 13.79
C ALA A 237 6.14 21.96 13.45
N THR A 238 5.85 22.35 12.21
CA THR A 238 6.04 23.74 11.71
C THR A 238 4.72 24.51 11.52
N ARG A 239 3.60 23.93 11.99
CA ARG A 239 2.26 24.52 11.93
C ARG A 239 2.07 25.68 12.91
#